data_462f1e99149b6ba1adb7c036cf06d7e6
#
_entry.id   462f1e99149b6ba1adb7c036cf06d7e6
#
_cell.length_a   1.000
_cell.length_b   1.000
_cell.length_c   1.000
_cell.angle_alpha   90.00
_cell.angle_beta   90.00
_cell.angle_gamma   90.00
#
_symmetry.space_group_name_H-M   'P 1'
#
loop_
_entity.id
_entity.type
_entity.pdbx_description
1 polymer ?
#
loop_
_entity_poly.entity_id
_entity_poly.type
_entity_poly.pdbx_seq_one_letter_code
_entity_poly.pdbx_strand_id
1 'polypeptide(L)'
;MRVATVERNTKETQITGRVDLDGTGIAEVSTGIGFLDHMLEQLAKHSLIDISLRAVGDLYIDFHHTTEDTGYVVGEAVSRALGNRAGIARYGTAVIPMDETLTRVSVDASNRPYLVWKVVFTRPKLGEMDTELFKEWFQAFAQSAGITLHIENLYGENNHHIVESCFKGLARALRQAVEIDPRQHGAIPSTKGVLGGTLP
;
A
#
# COMPACT_ATOMS: atom_id res chain seq x y z
N MET A 1 11.11 -15.25 -8.46
CA MET A 1 10.08 -15.21 -7.41
C MET A 1 10.21 -13.85 -6.72
N ARG A 2 9.20 -13.03 -6.79
CA ARG A 2 9.22 -11.65 -6.26
C ARG A 2 8.64 -11.62 -4.85
N VAL A 3 9.42 -12.13 -3.90
CA VAL A 3 9.05 -12.31 -2.49
C VAL A 3 10.04 -11.60 -1.60
N ALA A 4 9.56 -10.94 -0.56
CA ALA A 4 10.42 -10.36 0.46
C ALA A 4 9.78 -10.46 1.86
N THR A 5 10.63 -10.57 2.86
CA THR A 5 10.26 -10.48 4.28
C THR A 5 11.01 -9.32 4.92
N VAL A 6 10.32 -8.57 5.75
CA VAL A 6 10.83 -7.43 6.51
C VAL A 6 10.48 -7.60 7.97
N GLU A 7 11.45 -7.33 8.82
CA GLU A 7 11.24 -7.22 10.26
C GLU A 7 11.58 -5.80 10.71
N ARG A 8 10.70 -5.21 11.52
CA ARG A 8 10.89 -3.91 12.15
C ARG A 8 10.63 -4.03 13.64
N ASN A 9 11.66 -3.78 14.41
CA ASN A 9 11.60 -3.83 15.87
C ASN A 9 12.04 -2.49 16.44
N THR A 10 11.13 -1.79 17.07
CA THR A 10 11.36 -0.53 17.78
C THR A 10 11.01 -0.71 19.26
N LYS A 11 11.03 0.37 20.02
CA LYS A 11 10.50 0.36 21.39
C LYS A 11 8.97 0.41 21.43
N GLU A 12 8.33 0.77 20.32
CA GLU A 12 6.90 1.01 20.20
C GLU A 12 6.19 -0.15 19.50
N THR A 13 6.88 -0.79 18.52
CA THR A 13 6.30 -1.84 17.70
C THR A 13 7.28 -3.00 17.43
N GLN A 14 6.73 -4.19 17.25
CA GLN A 14 7.43 -5.38 16.75
C GLN A 14 6.61 -5.95 15.59
N ILE A 15 7.13 -5.84 14.38
CA ILE A 15 6.38 -6.16 13.16
C ILE A 15 7.22 -7.07 12.27
N THR A 16 6.58 -8.13 11.79
CA THR A 16 7.10 -8.99 10.72
C THR A 16 6.11 -8.99 9.58
N GLY A 17 6.56 -8.65 8.38
CA GLY A 17 5.74 -8.63 7.17
C GLY A 17 6.40 -9.39 6.03
N ARG A 18 5.63 -10.20 5.32
CA ARG A 18 6.03 -10.89 4.09
C ARG A 18 5.08 -10.54 2.96
N VAL A 19 5.62 -10.27 1.79
CA VAL A 19 4.89 -9.97 0.57
C VAL A 19 5.35 -10.90 -0.54
N ASP A 20 4.39 -11.44 -1.31
CA ASP A 20 4.64 -12.15 -2.56
C ASP A 20 3.85 -11.46 -3.68
N LEU A 21 4.57 -10.78 -4.59
CA LEU A 21 3.96 -10.00 -5.67
C LEU A 21 3.30 -10.89 -6.74
N ASP A 22 3.68 -12.16 -6.81
CA ASP A 22 3.17 -13.15 -7.76
C ASP A 22 2.17 -14.11 -7.10
N GLY A 23 1.56 -13.69 -5.98
CA GLY A 23 0.61 -14.46 -5.19
C GLY A 23 -0.78 -14.58 -5.79
N THR A 24 -1.74 -14.96 -4.94
CA THR A 24 -3.16 -15.17 -5.30
C THR A 24 -4.12 -14.31 -4.48
N GLY A 25 -3.59 -13.39 -3.65
CA GLY A 25 -4.35 -12.50 -2.79
C GLY A 25 -4.71 -13.13 -1.44
N ILE A 26 -3.82 -13.97 -0.92
CA ILE A 26 -3.95 -14.54 0.43
C ILE A 26 -3.52 -13.46 1.44
N ALA A 27 -4.34 -13.27 2.47
CA ALA A 27 -4.06 -12.38 3.58
C ALA A 27 -3.98 -13.17 4.90
N GLU A 28 -2.86 -13.01 5.60
CA GLU A 28 -2.66 -13.50 6.97
C GLU A 28 -2.23 -12.30 7.83
N VAL A 29 -3.20 -11.49 8.26
CA VAL A 29 -2.95 -10.20 8.89
C VAL A 29 -3.42 -10.20 10.35
N SER A 30 -2.59 -9.67 11.24
CA SER A 30 -2.89 -9.49 12.65
C SER A 30 -2.12 -8.29 13.19
N THR A 31 -2.77 -7.12 13.26
CA THR A 31 -2.18 -5.89 13.81
C THR A 31 -2.70 -5.53 15.19
N GLY A 32 -3.76 -6.18 15.64
CA GLY A 32 -4.50 -5.80 16.84
C GLY A 32 -5.51 -4.65 16.60
N ILE A 33 -5.57 -4.11 15.38
CA ILE A 33 -6.50 -3.06 14.96
C ILE A 33 -7.42 -3.66 13.90
N GLY A 34 -8.60 -4.13 14.31
CA GLY A 34 -9.48 -4.92 13.44
C GLY A 34 -9.88 -4.22 12.14
N PHE A 35 -10.05 -2.88 12.16
CA PHE A 35 -10.38 -2.15 10.94
C PHE A 35 -9.18 -2.09 9.97
N LEU A 36 -7.96 -1.95 10.48
CA LEU A 36 -6.74 -1.97 9.67
C LEU A 36 -6.51 -3.37 9.07
N ASP A 37 -6.72 -4.44 9.86
CA ASP A 37 -6.64 -5.82 9.38
C ASP A 37 -7.58 -6.01 8.18
N HIS A 38 -8.84 -5.57 8.30
CA HIS A 38 -9.81 -5.62 7.21
C HIS A 38 -9.35 -4.84 5.97
N MET A 39 -8.74 -3.67 6.12
CA MET A 39 -8.21 -2.89 4.98
C MET A 39 -7.04 -3.60 4.29
N LEU A 40 -6.17 -4.23 5.04
CA LEU A 40 -5.04 -4.99 4.49
C LEU A 40 -5.49 -6.30 3.79
N GLU A 41 -6.56 -6.92 4.27
CA GLU A 41 -7.23 -8.01 3.56
C GLU A 41 -7.78 -7.57 2.20
N GLN A 42 -8.40 -6.37 2.13
CA GLN A 42 -8.84 -5.78 0.86
C GLN A 42 -7.65 -5.52 -0.08
N LEU A 43 -6.54 -5.00 0.46
CA LEU A 43 -5.32 -4.77 -0.30
C LEU A 43 -4.81 -6.07 -0.92
N ALA A 44 -4.62 -7.12 -0.13
CA ALA A 44 -4.16 -8.42 -0.61
C ALA A 44 -5.11 -9.01 -1.65
N LYS A 45 -6.40 -9.09 -1.31
CA LYS A 45 -7.43 -9.72 -2.16
C LYS A 45 -7.53 -9.10 -3.54
N HIS A 46 -7.55 -7.78 -3.62
CA HIS A 46 -7.77 -7.07 -4.87
C HIS A 46 -6.49 -6.82 -5.69
N SER A 47 -5.32 -6.86 -5.05
CA SER A 47 -4.04 -6.80 -5.76
C SER A 47 -3.56 -8.16 -6.27
N LEU A 48 -4.07 -9.27 -5.74
CA LEU A 48 -3.54 -10.64 -5.88
C LEU A 48 -2.11 -10.78 -5.34
N ILE A 49 -1.67 -9.86 -4.49
CA ILE A 49 -0.42 -9.95 -3.75
C ILE A 49 -0.72 -10.70 -2.45
N ASP A 50 0.05 -11.73 -2.13
CA ASP A 50 -0.08 -12.38 -0.82
C ASP A 50 0.61 -11.52 0.23
N ILE A 51 -0.07 -11.26 1.34
CA ILE A 51 0.42 -10.45 2.46
C ILE A 51 0.28 -11.25 3.75
N SER A 52 1.41 -11.55 4.39
CA SER A 52 1.44 -12.03 5.77
C SER A 52 2.04 -10.94 6.65
N LEU A 53 1.30 -10.47 7.65
CA LEU A 53 1.70 -9.36 8.51
C LEU A 53 1.28 -9.63 9.96
N ARG A 54 2.24 -9.63 10.85
CA ARG A 54 2.01 -9.69 12.29
C ARG A 54 2.63 -8.46 12.95
N ALA A 55 1.85 -7.73 13.71
CA ALA A 55 2.31 -6.60 14.49
C ALA A 55 1.89 -6.74 15.95
N VAL A 56 2.80 -6.34 16.85
CA VAL A 56 2.54 -6.10 18.26
C VAL A 56 3.03 -4.69 18.54
N GLY A 57 2.11 -3.79 18.87
CA GLY A 57 2.42 -2.38 19.14
C GLY A 57 1.84 -1.92 20.46
N ASP A 58 2.17 -0.69 20.80
CA ASP A 58 1.75 0.01 22.03
C ASP A 58 0.33 0.59 21.95
N LEU A 59 -0.63 -0.24 21.53
CA LEU A 59 -2.04 0.15 21.29
C LEU A 59 -2.74 0.78 22.50
N TYR A 60 -2.15 0.67 23.69
CA TYR A 60 -2.64 1.32 24.91
C TYR A 60 -2.40 2.84 24.91
N ILE A 61 -1.48 3.32 24.06
CA ILE A 61 -1.27 4.75 23.81
C ILE A 61 -2.32 5.24 22.81
N ASP A 62 -2.22 4.79 21.58
CA ASP A 62 -3.17 4.95 20.49
C ASP A 62 -2.80 3.99 19.33
N PHE A 63 -3.41 4.14 18.17
CA PHE A 63 -3.14 3.28 17.03
C PHE A 63 -2.12 3.86 16.03
N HIS A 64 -1.52 5.03 16.33
CA HIS A 64 -0.67 5.75 15.38
C HIS A 64 0.57 4.94 15.01
N HIS A 65 1.40 4.58 16.01
CA HIS A 65 2.68 3.90 15.76
C HIS A 65 2.49 2.57 15.01
N THR A 66 1.51 1.78 15.41
CA THR A 66 1.23 0.49 14.76
C THR A 66 0.73 0.69 13.32
N THR A 67 -0.13 1.68 13.10
CA THR A 67 -0.65 1.98 11.76
C THR A 67 0.46 2.43 10.82
N GLU A 68 1.26 3.41 11.23
CA GLU A 68 2.36 3.94 10.42
C GLU A 68 3.40 2.85 10.12
N ASP A 69 3.87 2.15 11.16
CA ASP A 69 4.92 1.15 11.04
C ASP A 69 4.50 -0.08 10.20
N THR A 70 3.23 -0.47 10.22
CA THR A 70 2.71 -1.50 9.29
C THR A 70 2.76 -1.03 7.85
N GLY A 71 2.48 0.25 7.58
CA GLY A 71 2.64 0.86 6.26
C GLY A 71 4.09 0.80 5.78
N TYR A 72 5.05 1.13 6.66
CA TYR A 72 6.48 1.01 6.37
C TYR A 72 6.89 -0.42 6.03
N VAL A 73 6.47 -1.40 6.83
CA VAL A 73 6.87 -2.81 6.65
C VAL A 73 6.30 -3.39 5.36
N VAL A 74 5.02 -3.14 5.07
CA VAL A 74 4.40 -3.63 3.82
C VAL A 74 5.01 -2.94 2.61
N GLY A 75 5.23 -1.63 2.67
CA GLY A 75 5.85 -0.87 1.58
C GLY A 75 7.28 -1.30 1.32
N GLU A 76 8.09 -1.49 2.36
CA GLU A 76 9.47 -1.96 2.22
C GLU A 76 9.52 -3.38 1.66
N ALA A 77 8.62 -4.28 2.08
CA ALA A 77 8.53 -5.61 1.52
C ALA A 77 8.18 -5.59 0.03
N VAL A 78 7.25 -4.72 -0.39
CA VAL A 78 6.94 -4.49 -1.81
C VAL A 78 8.18 -3.98 -2.56
N SER A 79 8.90 -3.00 -2.02
CA SER A 79 10.11 -2.46 -2.65
C SER A 79 11.20 -3.50 -2.84
N ARG A 80 11.47 -4.30 -1.79
CA ARG A 80 12.47 -5.39 -1.83
C ARG A 80 12.07 -6.49 -2.83
N ALA A 81 10.79 -6.85 -2.86
CA ALA A 81 10.27 -7.85 -3.80
C ALA A 81 10.33 -7.37 -5.26
N LEU A 82 10.18 -6.06 -5.52
CA LEU A 82 10.34 -5.45 -6.84
C LEU A 82 11.81 -5.43 -7.31
N GLY A 83 12.77 -5.46 -6.41
CA GLY A 83 14.19 -5.38 -6.74
C GLY A 83 14.51 -4.12 -7.57
N ASN A 84 15.16 -4.31 -8.71
CA ASN A 84 15.50 -3.22 -9.63
C ASN A 84 14.35 -2.73 -10.51
N ARG A 85 13.14 -3.30 -10.34
CA ARG A 85 11.94 -2.95 -11.08
C ARG A 85 12.01 -3.18 -12.59
N ALA A 86 12.88 -4.10 -13.03
CA ALA A 86 13.00 -4.45 -14.44
C ALA A 86 11.77 -5.21 -14.92
N GLY A 87 11.33 -4.92 -16.15
CA GLY A 87 10.24 -5.60 -16.84
C GLY A 87 8.83 -5.33 -16.32
N ILE A 88 8.63 -4.46 -15.31
CA ILE A 88 7.29 -4.13 -14.79
C ILE A 88 6.56 -3.14 -15.70
N ALA A 89 5.22 -3.11 -15.65
CA ALA A 89 4.41 -2.11 -16.34
C ALA A 89 4.64 -0.69 -15.80
N ARG A 90 5.07 -0.55 -14.54
CA ARG A 90 5.43 0.67 -13.82
C ARG A 90 4.25 1.54 -13.41
N TYR A 91 3.28 1.76 -14.30
CA TYR A 91 2.12 2.62 -14.04
C TYR A 91 0.86 1.80 -13.84
N GLY A 92 0.03 2.23 -12.91
CA GLY A 92 -1.30 1.67 -12.73
C GLY A 92 -2.28 2.73 -12.27
N THR A 93 -3.50 2.65 -12.76
CA THR A 93 -4.59 3.56 -12.37
C THR A 93 -5.88 2.79 -12.23
N ALA A 94 -6.61 3.04 -11.16
CA ALA A 94 -7.92 2.47 -10.91
C ALA A 94 -8.91 3.54 -10.46
N VAL A 95 -10.14 3.43 -10.92
CA VAL A 95 -11.28 4.20 -10.42
C VAL A 95 -12.24 3.18 -9.84
N ILE A 96 -12.46 3.25 -8.53
CA ILE A 96 -13.17 2.22 -7.76
C ILE A 96 -14.47 2.80 -7.22
N PRO A 97 -15.61 2.29 -7.66
CA PRO A 97 -16.89 2.58 -7.03
C PRO A 97 -17.08 1.69 -5.80
N MET A 98 -17.71 2.22 -4.78
CA MET A 98 -18.24 1.48 -3.65
C MET A 98 -19.55 2.14 -3.20
N ASP A 99 -20.65 1.58 -3.64
CA ASP A 99 -22.00 2.14 -3.52
C ASP A 99 -22.05 3.61 -3.97
N GLU A 100 -22.25 4.57 -3.07
CA GLU A 100 -22.30 6.01 -3.34
C GLU A 100 -20.92 6.69 -3.47
N THR A 101 -19.85 5.94 -3.24
CA THR A 101 -18.48 6.47 -3.23
C THR A 101 -17.75 6.15 -4.52
N LEU A 102 -16.95 7.08 -5.01
CA LEU A 102 -16.04 6.89 -6.13
C LEU A 102 -14.65 7.43 -5.80
N THR A 103 -13.63 6.59 -5.87
CA THR A 103 -12.24 6.98 -5.59
C THR A 103 -11.32 6.62 -6.76
N ARG A 104 -10.44 7.54 -7.13
CA ARG A 104 -9.38 7.36 -8.12
C ARG A 104 -8.03 7.20 -7.44
N VAL A 105 -7.29 6.17 -7.85
CA VAL A 105 -5.92 5.92 -7.37
C VAL A 105 -4.99 5.70 -8.54
N SER A 106 -3.82 6.35 -8.51
CA SER A 106 -2.77 6.20 -9.53
C SER A 106 -1.41 5.95 -8.87
N VAL A 107 -0.66 5.01 -9.43
CA VAL A 107 0.66 4.57 -8.95
C VAL A 107 1.69 4.75 -10.06
N ASP A 108 2.86 5.31 -9.72
CA ASP A 108 4.10 5.21 -10.50
C ASP A 108 5.17 4.51 -9.64
N ALA A 109 5.53 3.27 -9.99
CA ALA A 109 6.55 2.48 -9.30
C ALA A 109 7.96 2.92 -9.66
N SER A 110 8.26 4.21 -9.56
CA SER A 110 9.46 4.88 -10.08
C SER A 110 10.65 4.95 -9.12
N ASN A 111 10.53 4.41 -7.91
CA ASN A 111 11.49 4.63 -6.81
C ASN A 111 11.68 6.12 -6.44
N ARG A 112 10.63 6.91 -6.63
CA ARG A 112 10.51 8.31 -6.18
C ARG A 112 9.27 8.41 -5.30
N PRO A 113 9.43 8.34 -3.98
CA PRO A 113 8.30 8.34 -3.05
C PRO A 113 7.61 9.71 -3.02
N TYR A 114 6.31 9.70 -3.19
CA TYR A 114 5.46 10.88 -3.02
C TYR A 114 4.01 10.47 -2.80
N LEU A 115 3.31 11.11 -1.87
CA LEU A 115 1.88 10.92 -1.68
C LEU A 115 1.13 12.21 -2.02
N VAL A 116 0.14 12.11 -2.90
CA VAL A 116 -0.94 13.10 -3.03
C VAL A 116 -2.19 12.52 -2.41
N TRP A 117 -2.66 13.16 -1.34
CA TRP A 117 -3.83 12.74 -0.58
C TRP A 117 -4.94 13.78 -0.69
N LYS A 118 -6.02 13.43 -1.39
CA LYS A 118 -7.22 14.25 -1.55
C LYS A 118 -8.45 13.45 -1.10
N VAL A 119 -8.44 13.09 0.18
CA VAL A 119 -9.55 12.37 0.81
C VAL A 119 -9.97 13.13 2.06
N VAL A 120 -11.26 13.34 2.21
CA VAL A 120 -11.84 14.03 3.36
C VAL A 120 -12.79 13.08 4.07
N PHE A 121 -12.65 12.98 5.38
CA PHE A 121 -13.57 12.24 6.24
C PHE A 121 -14.46 13.20 7.01
N THR A 122 -15.73 12.84 7.16
CA THR A 122 -16.72 13.65 7.88
C THR A 122 -16.85 13.26 9.36
N ARG A 123 -16.24 12.14 9.76
CA ARG A 123 -16.23 11.64 11.14
C ARG A 123 -14.80 11.35 11.56
N PRO A 124 -14.44 11.59 12.83
CA PRO A 124 -13.08 11.40 13.32
C PRO A 124 -12.67 9.93 13.48
N LYS A 125 -13.65 9.00 13.58
CA LYS A 125 -13.38 7.58 13.82
C LYS A 125 -14.22 6.66 12.93
N LEU A 126 -13.63 5.49 12.64
CA LEU A 126 -14.28 4.31 12.10
C LEU A 126 -14.04 3.13 13.06
N GLY A 127 -15.07 2.69 13.76
CA GLY A 127 -14.90 1.86 14.93
C GLY A 127 -14.03 2.59 15.97
N GLU A 128 -12.96 1.96 16.38
CA GLU A 128 -11.99 2.53 17.32
C GLU A 128 -10.85 3.33 16.64
N MET A 129 -10.69 3.18 15.31
CA MET A 129 -9.59 3.75 14.54
C MET A 129 -9.88 5.20 14.14
N ASP A 130 -8.93 6.11 14.41
CA ASP A 130 -9.01 7.50 13.97
C ASP A 130 -8.81 7.62 12.47
N THR A 131 -9.63 8.43 11.80
CA THR A 131 -9.62 8.54 10.33
C THR A 131 -8.38 9.24 9.79
N GLU A 132 -7.71 10.07 10.59
CA GLU A 132 -6.45 10.70 10.22
C GLU A 132 -5.31 9.69 9.99
N LEU A 133 -5.35 8.52 10.66
CA LEU A 133 -4.34 7.48 10.57
C LEU A 133 -4.27 6.79 9.20
N PHE A 134 -5.33 6.85 8.42
CA PHE A 134 -5.29 6.27 7.07
C PHE A 134 -4.28 7.00 6.18
N LYS A 135 -4.22 8.33 6.26
CA LYS A 135 -3.21 9.10 5.54
C LYS A 135 -1.79 8.70 5.96
N GLU A 136 -1.56 8.49 7.26
CA GLU A 136 -0.26 8.09 7.79
C GLU A 136 0.16 6.72 7.26
N TRP A 137 -0.76 5.76 7.21
CA TRP A 137 -0.49 4.46 6.61
C TRP A 137 -0.10 4.58 5.12
N PHE A 138 -0.88 5.31 4.31
CA PHE A 138 -0.58 5.50 2.89
C PHE A 138 0.72 6.27 2.66
N GLN A 139 1.05 7.23 3.53
CA GLN A 139 2.31 7.99 3.47
C GLN A 139 3.50 7.07 3.74
N ALA A 140 3.46 6.29 4.81
CA ALA A 140 4.50 5.33 5.18
C ALA A 140 4.70 4.27 4.09
N PHE A 141 3.59 3.74 3.56
CA PHE A 141 3.61 2.78 2.46
C PHE A 141 4.24 3.37 1.20
N ALA A 142 3.80 4.53 0.74
CA ALA A 142 4.32 5.17 -0.48
C ALA A 142 5.82 5.46 -0.36
N GLN A 143 6.25 5.93 0.82
CA GLN A 143 7.64 6.26 1.11
C GLN A 143 8.53 5.02 1.08
N SER A 144 8.17 3.97 1.79
CA SER A 144 8.99 2.75 1.89
C SER A 144 8.91 1.87 0.65
N ALA A 145 7.76 1.84 -0.04
CA ALA A 145 7.63 1.18 -1.34
C ALA A 145 8.37 1.93 -2.47
N GLY A 146 8.77 3.18 -2.26
CA GLY A 146 9.40 3.99 -3.29
C GLY A 146 8.48 4.26 -4.48
N ILE A 147 7.22 4.60 -4.20
CA ILE A 147 6.24 4.87 -5.25
C ILE A 147 5.70 6.31 -5.16
N THR A 148 5.37 6.88 -6.30
CA THR A 148 4.49 8.05 -6.35
C THR A 148 3.06 7.53 -6.33
N LEU A 149 2.28 7.94 -5.34
CA LEU A 149 0.92 7.50 -5.09
C LEU A 149 -0.02 8.70 -5.03
N HIS A 150 -1.03 8.70 -5.88
CA HIS A 150 -2.10 9.70 -5.85
C HIS A 150 -3.41 9.02 -5.47
N ILE A 151 -4.08 9.53 -4.44
CA ILE A 151 -5.39 9.08 -4.00
C ILE A 151 -6.32 10.28 -3.94
N GLU A 152 -7.40 10.22 -4.69
CA GLU A 152 -8.42 11.25 -4.74
C GLU A 152 -9.81 10.61 -4.63
N ASN A 153 -10.50 10.88 -3.53
CA ASN A 153 -11.92 10.59 -3.43
C ASN A 153 -12.71 11.67 -4.18
N LEU A 154 -13.39 11.27 -5.24
CA LEU A 154 -14.11 12.19 -6.12
C LEU A 154 -15.43 12.61 -5.47
N TYR A 155 -16.12 11.67 -4.82
CA TYR A 155 -17.30 11.88 -4.00
C TYR A 155 -17.57 10.64 -3.14
N GLY A 156 -18.33 10.80 -2.07
CA GLY A 156 -18.75 9.74 -1.14
C GLY A 156 -19.33 10.34 0.13
N GLU A 157 -20.14 9.58 0.84
CA GLU A 157 -20.79 10.00 2.09
C GLU A 157 -20.40 9.13 3.28
N ASN A 158 -20.27 7.81 3.06
CA ASN A 158 -19.91 6.85 4.09
C ASN A 158 -18.39 6.73 4.21
N ASN A 159 -17.83 7.13 5.33
CA ASN A 159 -16.36 7.11 5.54
C ASN A 159 -15.74 5.71 5.42
N HIS A 160 -16.47 4.64 5.78
CA HIS A 160 -16.02 3.26 5.57
C HIS A 160 -15.85 2.98 4.08
N HIS A 161 -16.86 3.31 3.27
CA HIS A 161 -16.79 3.15 1.81
C HIS A 161 -15.67 4.00 1.21
N ILE A 162 -15.47 5.22 1.70
CA ILE A 162 -14.39 6.10 1.23
C ILE A 162 -13.03 5.46 1.46
N VAL A 163 -12.71 5.04 2.69
CA VAL A 163 -11.39 4.47 2.96
C VAL A 163 -11.19 3.11 2.30
N GLU A 164 -12.19 2.25 2.32
CA GLU A 164 -12.10 0.93 1.68
C GLU A 164 -11.90 1.06 0.16
N SER A 165 -12.56 2.02 -0.49
CA SER A 165 -12.32 2.32 -1.91
C SER A 165 -10.89 2.84 -2.18
N CYS A 166 -10.25 3.51 -1.21
CA CYS A 166 -8.84 3.89 -1.32
C CYS A 166 -7.92 2.65 -1.31
N PHE A 167 -8.12 1.71 -0.39
CA PHE A 167 -7.35 0.47 -0.32
C PHE A 167 -7.57 -0.44 -1.53
N LYS A 168 -8.82 -0.61 -1.98
CA LYS A 168 -9.14 -1.33 -3.22
C LYS A 168 -8.54 -0.65 -4.46
N GLY A 169 -8.55 0.68 -4.48
CA GLY A 169 -7.94 1.47 -5.53
C GLY A 169 -6.43 1.30 -5.59
N LEU A 170 -5.75 1.38 -4.42
CA LEU A 170 -4.32 1.07 -4.33
C LEU A 170 -4.05 -0.36 -4.80
N ALA A 171 -4.83 -1.34 -4.33
CA ALA A 171 -4.67 -2.73 -4.71
C ALA A 171 -4.69 -2.94 -6.23
N ARG A 172 -5.70 -2.39 -6.90
CA ARG A 172 -5.87 -2.53 -8.35
C ARG A 172 -4.82 -1.77 -9.15
N ALA A 173 -4.47 -0.54 -8.71
CA ALA A 173 -3.43 0.26 -9.36
C ALA A 173 -2.04 -0.36 -9.16
N LEU A 174 -1.74 -0.84 -7.94
CA LEU A 174 -0.48 -1.50 -7.63
C LEU A 174 -0.32 -2.80 -8.45
N ARG A 175 -1.36 -3.64 -8.52
CA ARG A 175 -1.36 -4.85 -9.35
C ARG A 175 -0.95 -4.54 -10.79
N GLN A 176 -1.55 -3.53 -11.40
CA GLN A 176 -1.21 -3.11 -12.76
C GLN A 176 0.25 -2.65 -12.85
N ALA A 177 0.69 -1.83 -11.89
CA ALA A 177 2.03 -1.25 -11.91
C ALA A 177 3.15 -2.28 -11.76
N VAL A 178 2.93 -3.34 -10.95
CA VAL A 178 3.94 -4.37 -10.67
C VAL A 178 3.89 -5.56 -11.62
N GLU A 179 2.85 -5.65 -12.46
CA GLU A 179 2.71 -6.73 -13.45
C GLU A 179 3.90 -6.74 -14.42
N ILE A 180 4.40 -7.93 -14.73
CA ILE A 180 5.47 -8.08 -15.72
C ILE A 180 4.88 -7.90 -17.11
N ASP A 181 5.35 -6.89 -17.83
CA ASP A 181 5.01 -6.66 -19.23
C ASP A 181 5.99 -7.45 -20.13
N PRO A 182 5.54 -8.52 -20.80
CA PRO A 182 6.42 -9.33 -21.66
C PRO A 182 7.06 -8.52 -22.79
N ARG A 183 6.46 -7.41 -23.20
CA ARG A 183 6.97 -6.53 -24.26
C ARG A 183 8.16 -5.68 -23.78
N GLN A 184 8.37 -5.55 -22.48
CA GLN A 184 9.55 -4.89 -21.90
C GLN A 184 10.82 -5.76 -22.02
N HIS A 185 10.69 -7.08 -22.24
CA HIS A 185 11.82 -8.02 -22.33
C HIS A 185 12.81 -7.88 -21.15
N GLY A 186 12.30 -7.58 -19.95
CA GLY A 186 13.12 -7.37 -18.75
C GLY A 186 13.85 -6.02 -18.69
N ALA A 187 13.58 -5.09 -19.59
CA ALA A 187 14.18 -3.75 -19.54
C ALA A 187 13.60 -2.94 -18.35
N ILE A 188 14.40 -2.00 -17.86
CA ILE A 188 13.91 -1.02 -16.89
C ILE A 188 13.01 -0.03 -17.63
N PRO A 189 11.73 0.17 -17.20
CA PRO A 189 10.76 1.01 -17.89
C PRO A 189 11.04 2.51 -17.66
N SER A 190 12.21 2.97 -18.10
CA SER A 190 12.67 4.35 -17.97
C SER A 190 13.62 4.72 -19.10
N THR A 191 13.40 5.88 -19.71
CA THR A 191 14.33 6.44 -20.72
C THR A 191 15.70 6.78 -20.15
N LYS A 192 15.83 6.85 -18.81
CA LYS A 192 17.11 7.05 -18.12
C LYS A 192 17.88 5.75 -17.90
N GLY A 193 17.29 4.58 -18.19
CA GLY A 193 17.89 3.27 -17.92
C GLY A 193 17.92 2.86 -16.43
N VAL A 194 17.45 3.73 -15.53
CA VAL A 194 17.37 3.50 -14.09
C VAL A 194 16.08 4.06 -13.53
N LEU A 195 15.62 3.50 -12.39
CA LEU A 195 14.53 4.02 -11.57
C LEU A 195 15.10 4.38 -10.18
N GLY A 196 14.84 5.63 -9.75
CA GLY A 196 15.44 6.19 -8.54
C GLY A 196 16.64 7.11 -8.82
N GLY A 197 17.08 7.86 -7.82
CA GLY A 197 18.06 8.95 -7.96
C GLY A 197 19.52 8.58 -7.78
N THR A 198 19.87 7.33 -7.54
CA THR A 198 21.26 6.89 -7.40
C THR A 198 21.68 6.09 -8.62
N LEU A 199 22.65 6.63 -9.36
CA LEU A 199 23.48 5.84 -10.26
C LEU A 199 24.28 4.84 -9.42
N PRO A 200 24.55 3.62 -9.96
CA PRO A 200 25.41 2.67 -9.29
C PRO A 200 26.82 3.20 -9.05
#